data_de07c3f1fb799c2965e61a489620c5f9
#
_entry.id   de07c3f1fb799c2965e61a489620c5f9
#
_cell.length_a   1.000
_cell.length_b   1.000
_cell.length_c   1.000
_cell.angle_alpha   90.00
_cell.angle_beta   90.00
_cell.angle_gamma   90.00
#
_symmetry.space_group_name_H-M   'P 1'
#
loop_
_entity.id
_entity.type
_entity.pdbx_description
1 polymer ?
#
loop_
_entity_poly.entity_id
_entity_poly.type
_entity_poly.pdbx_seq_one_letter_code
_entity_poly.pdbx_strand_id
1 'polypeptide(L)'
;MSSAKHLLVILLLLLSCALGAAEVVNLNAADAEALAAGMVGIGPAKAAAIVAYREQHGPFKSVDDLLLVKGIGESTLEQNRDRLTAATP
;
A
#
# COMPACT_ATOMS: atom_id res chain seq x y z
N MET A 1 8.99 -0.59 -41.19
CA MET A 1 7.81 -0.49 -40.80
C MET A 1 7.48 -1.30 -39.66
N SER A 2 7.34 -2.50 -39.77
CA SER A 2 6.94 -3.32 -38.69
C SER A 2 7.83 -3.20 -37.50
N SER A 3 9.05 -2.91 -37.69
CA SER A 3 9.94 -2.86 -36.57
C SER A 3 9.62 -1.73 -35.62
N ALA A 4 9.07 -0.72 -36.10
CA ALA A 4 8.75 0.38 -35.23
C ALA A 4 7.74 0.01 -34.22
N LYS A 5 6.90 -0.88 -34.55
CA LYS A 5 5.92 -1.29 -33.63
C LYS A 5 6.48 -2.09 -32.53
N HIS A 6 7.52 -2.79 -32.79
CA HIS A 6 8.10 -3.58 -31.77
C HIS A 6 8.74 -2.74 -30.69
N LEU A 7 9.23 -1.61 -31.06
CA LEU A 7 9.82 -0.74 -30.11
C LEU A 7 8.83 -0.24 -29.12
N LEU A 8 7.65 -0.01 -29.58
CA LEU A 8 6.64 0.45 -28.73
C LEU A 8 6.34 -0.53 -27.67
N VAL A 9 6.31 -1.75 -28.04
CA VAL A 9 6.01 -2.79 -27.13
C VAL A 9 7.03 -2.87 -26.04
N ILE A 10 8.25 -2.74 -26.41
CA ILE A 10 9.29 -2.81 -25.45
C ILE A 10 9.21 -1.69 -24.46
N LEU A 11 8.81 -0.56 -24.91
CA LEU A 11 8.68 0.55 -24.07
C LEU A 11 7.65 0.30 -22.99
N LEU A 12 6.60 -0.37 -23.34
CA LEU A 12 5.60 -0.70 -22.37
C LEU A 12 6.11 -1.63 -21.31
N LEU A 13 6.99 -2.49 -21.66
CA LEU A 13 7.53 -3.39 -20.70
C LEU A 13 8.35 -2.66 -19.67
N LEU A 14 9.04 -1.68 -20.06
CA LEU A 14 9.81 -0.92 -19.15
C LEU A 14 8.92 -0.22 -18.16
N LEU A 15 7.83 0.22 -18.64
CA LEU A 15 6.90 0.88 -17.81
C LEU A 15 6.41 -0.04 -16.75
N SER A 16 6.17 -1.25 -17.11
CA SER A 16 5.70 -2.22 -16.18
C SER A 16 6.67 -2.41 -15.06
N CYS A 17 7.90 -2.40 -15.38
CA CYS A 17 8.90 -2.57 -14.40
C CYS A 17 8.85 -1.48 -13.37
N ALA A 18 8.67 -0.31 -13.84
CA ALA A 18 8.65 0.82 -12.97
C ALA A 18 7.47 0.75 -12.01
N LEU A 19 6.40 0.22 -12.48
CA LEU A 19 5.25 0.15 -11.66
C LEU A 19 5.42 -0.72 -10.44
N GLY A 20 6.12 -1.77 -10.57
CA GLY A 20 6.23 -2.68 -9.46
C GLY A 20 7.16 -2.23 -8.39
N ALA A 21 7.95 -1.25 -8.69
CA ALA A 21 9.01 -0.96 -7.80
C ALA A 21 8.74 0.00 -6.70
N ALA A 22 7.84 0.81 -6.81
CA ALA A 22 7.75 1.89 -5.89
C ALA A 22 6.42 2.17 -5.31
N GLU A 23 5.70 1.17 -5.11
CA GLU A 23 4.40 1.39 -4.59
C GLU A 23 4.42 1.61 -3.11
N VAL A 24 4.04 2.77 -2.69
CA VAL A 24 3.96 3.11 -1.28
C VAL A 24 2.48 3.23 -0.93
N VAL A 25 2.09 2.65 0.17
CA VAL A 25 0.71 2.68 0.61
C VAL A 25 0.54 3.75 1.68
N ASN A 26 -0.37 4.67 1.46
CA ASN A 26 -0.65 5.69 2.44
C ASN A 26 -1.80 5.22 3.33
N LEU A 27 -1.50 5.01 4.60
CA LEU A 27 -2.48 4.51 5.55
C LEU A 27 -3.70 5.41 5.68
N ASN A 28 -3.55 6.68 5.38
CA ASN A 28 -4.63 7.63 5.54
C ASN A 28 -5.48 7.82 4.29
N ALA A 29 -5.03 7.30 3.17
CA ALA A 29 -5.72 7.49 1.91
C ALA A 29 -6.19 6.20 1.25
N ALA A 30 -5.49 5.11 1.47
CA ALA A 30 -5.80 3.85 0.79
C ALA A 30 -7.11 3.26 1.29
N ASP A 31 -7.90 2.71 0.39
CA ASP A 31 -9.12 2.03 0.81
C ASP A 31 -8.75 0.60 1.24
N ALA A 32 -9.72 -0.15 1.71
CA ALA A 32 -9.46 -1.49 2.22
C ALA A 32 -8.86 -2.41 1.17
N GLU A 33 -9.29 -2.30 -0.06
CA GLU A 33 -8.76 -3.12 -1.12
C GLU A 33 -7.31 -2.80 -1.40
N ALA A 34 -6.98 -1.53 -1.43
CA ALA A 34 -5.60 -1.11 -1.67
C ALA A 34 -4.70 -1.53 -0.52
N LEU A 35 -5.20 -1.47 0.71
CA LEU A 35 -4.43 -1.90 1.86
C LEU A 35 -4.16 -3.40 1.80
N ALA A 36 -5.17 -4.17 1.49
CA ALA A 36 -5.00 -5.62 1.42
C ALA A 36 -4.07 -6.02 0.29
N ALA A 37 -4.11 -5.31 -0.82
CA ALA A 37 -3.26 -5.62 -1.96
C ALA A 37 -1.83 -5.15 -1.78
N GLY A 38 -1.64 -4.05 -1.10
CA GLY A 38 -0.31 -3.44 -1.00
C GLY A 38 0.48 -3.79 0.23
N MET A 39 -0.15 -4.38 1.23
CA MET A 39 0.55 -4.74 2.46
C MET A 39 0.70 -6.24 2.59
N VAL A 40 1.79 -6.67 3.19
CA VAL A 40 2.05 -8.08 3.41
C VAL A 40 1.32 -8.52 4.68
N GLY A 41 0.65 -9.64 4.61
CA GLY A 41 0.00 -10.20 5.79
C GLY A 41 -1.28 -9.53 6.22
N ILE A 42 -1.84 -8.69 5.35
CA ILE A 42 -3.08 -8.01 5.64
C ILE A 42 -4.17 -8.60 4.77
N GLY A 43 -5.10 -9.26 5.38
CA GLY A 43 -6.25 -9.76 4.64
C GLY A 43 -7.38 -8.74 4.69
N PRO A 44 -8.51 -9.08 4.12
CA PRO A 44 -9.65 -8.14 4.07
C PRO A 44 -10.11 -7.67 5.43
N ALA A 45 -10.09 -8.52 6.43
CA ALA A 45 -10.56 -8.15 7.76
C ALA A 45 -9.64 -7.13 8.41
N LYS A 46 -8.34 -7.31 8.29
CA LYS A 46 -7.41 -6.37 8.88
C LYS A 46 -7.40 -5.07 8.11
N ALA A 47 -7.55 -5.14 6.80
CA ALA A 47 -7.63 -3.94 5.99
C ALA A 47 -8.86 -3.11 6.39
N ALA A 48 -9.98 -3.78 6.60
CA ALA A 48 -11.18 -3.10 7.03
C ALA A 48 -11.00 -2.48 8.41
N ALA A 49 -10.27 -3.16 9.28
CA ALA A 49 -10.01 -2.64 10.62
C ALA A 49 -9.16 -1.37 10.59
N ILE A 50 -8.21 -1.31 9.67
CA ILE A 50 -7.40 -0.10 9.51
C ILE A 50 -8.27 1.07 9.08
N VAL A 51 -9.13 0.85 8.10
CA VAL A 51 -10.01 1.89 7.62
C VAL A 51 -10.97 2.35 8.74
N ALA A 52 -11.53 1.40 9.47
CA ALA A 52 -12.44 1.73 10.56
C ALA A 52 -11.74 2.54 11.64
N TYR A 53 -10.52 2.16 11.94
CA TYR A 53 -9.77 2.86 12.98
C TYR A 53 -9.56 4.32 12.60
N ARG A 54 -9.14 4.59 11.37
CA ARG A 54 -8.88 5.97 11.00
C ARG A 54 -10.16 6.79 10.90
N GLU A 55 -11.27 6.14 10.60
CA GLU A 55 -12.53 6.84 10.56
C GLU A 55 -13.05 7.18 11.94
N GLN A 56 -12.73 6.36 12.92
CA GLN A 56 -13.18 6.60 14.28
C GLN A 56 -12.25 7.49 15.07
N HIS A 57 -10.96 7.42 14.81
CA HIS A 57 -9.97 8.12 15.62
C HIS A 57 -9.20 9.21 14.87
N GLY A 58 -9.47 9.37 13.58
CA GLY A 58 -8.75 10.35 12.79
C GLY A 58 -7.54 9.73 12.10
N PRO A 59 -6.87 10.49 11.28
CA PRO A 59 -5.73 9.96 10.52
C PRO A 59 -4.62 9.43 11.40
N PHE A 60 -3.92 8.44 10.90
CA PHE A 60 -2.72 7.95 11.56
C PHE A 60 -1.67 9.05 11.54
N LYS A 61 -1.00 9.28 12.64
CA LYS A 61 0.05 10.29 12.71
C LYS A 61 1.38 9.73 12.28
N SER A 62 1.55 8.44 12.40
CA SER A 62 2.77 7.78 11.97
C SER A 62 2.45 6.35 11.60
N VAL A 63 3.38 5.72 10.91
CA VAL A 63 3.21 4.31 10.54
C VAL A 63 3.13 3.45 11.80
N ASP A 64 3.82 3.84 12.85
CA ASP A 64 3.80 3.10 14.10
C ASP A 64 2.42 3.03 14.73
N ASP A 65 1.56 3.94 14.40
CA ASP A 65 0.20 3.94 14.94
C ASP A 65 -0.61 2.75 14.47
N LEU A 66 -0.11 1.99 13.51
CA LEU A 66 -0.77 0.77 13.13
C LEU A 66 -0.91 -0.20 14.29
N LEU A 67 -0.02 -0.08 15.27
CA LEU A 67 -0.09 -0.94 16.43
C LEU A 67 -1.34 -0.69 17.28
N LEU A 68 -2.00 0.42 17.05
CA LEU A 68 -3.21 0.74 17.77
C LEU A 68 -4.43 0.03 17.17
N VAL A 69 -4.27 -0.52 15.97
CA VAL A 69 -5.36 -1.22 15.31
C VAL A 69 -5.41 -2.65 15.81
N LYS A 70 -6.57 -3.09 16.28
CA LYS A 70 -6.71 -4.43 16.77
C LYS A 70 -6.38 -5.44 15.67
N GLY A 71 -5.56 -6.39 15.98
CA GLY A 71 -5.16 -7.41 15.02
C GLY A 71 -3.85 -7.13 14.30
N ILE A 72 -3.28 -5.95 14.49
CA ILE A 72 -2.00 -5.61 13.90
C ILE A 72 -0.93 -5.63 14.99
N GLY A 73 0.06 -6.47 14.81
CA GLY A 73 1.16 -6.56 15.77
C GLY A 73 2.46 -6.05 15.19
N GLU A 74 3.49 -6.14 16.02
CA GLU A 74 4.82 -5.69 15.64
C GLU A 74 5.34 -6.36 14.39
N SER A 75 5.12 -7.64 14.28
CA SER A 75 5.63 -8.38 13.14
C SER A 75 5.04 -7.86 11.84
N THR A 76 3.74 -7.63 11.83
CA THR A 76 3.08 -7.12 10.64
C THR A 76 3.56 -5.72 10.32
N LEU A 77 3.75 -4.91 11.34
CA LEU A 77 4.23 -3.56 11.13
C LEU A 77 5.62 -3.58 10.50
N GLU A 78 6.51 -4.38 11.04
CA GLU A 78 7.88 -4.43 10.53
C GLU A 78 7.97 -4.97 9.10
N GLN A 79 7.12 -5.91 8.77
CA GLN A 79 7.11 -6.45 7.42
C GLN A 79 6.66 -5.43 6.40
N ASN A 80 5.99 -4.39 6.84
CA ASN A 80 5.42 -3.41 5.92
C ASN A 80 6.03 -2.03 6.02
N ARG A 81 6.90 -1.81 6.98
CA ARG A 81 7.39 -0.46 7.28
C ARG A 81 7.95 0.27 6.07
N ASP A 82 8.67 -0.43 5.23
CA ASP A 82 9.31 0.20 4.07
C ASP A 82 8.34 0.60 2.98
N ARG A 83 7.13 0.09 3.01
CA ARG A 83 6.17 0.39 1.97
C ARG A 83 4.99 1.23 2.44
N LEU A 84 5.08 1.78 3.65
CA LEU A 84 3.98 2.52 4.23
C LEU A 84 4.33 3.97 4.48
N THR A 85 3.31 4.80 4.42
CA THR A 85 3.44 6.17 4.85
C THR A 85 2.15 6.58 5.52
N ALA A 86 2.19 7.60 6.34
CA ALA A 86 1.03 8.13 7.03
C ALA A 86 0.88 9.61 6.74
N ALA A 87 0.93 9.96 5.49
CA ALA A 87 0.80 11.36 5.09
C ALA A 87 -0.63 11.82 5.23
N THR A 88 -0.83 13.07 5.58
CA THR A 88 -2.16 13.62 5.68
C THR A 88 -2.75 13.77 4.29
N PRO A 89 -3.98 13.34 4.09
CA PRO A 89 -4.57 13.40 2.76
C PRO A 89 -4.82 14.83 2.31
#